data_a2cb41a660f541c89ef5da91fa517a5c
#
_entry.id   a2cb41a660f541c89ef5da91fa517a5c
#
_cell.length_a   1.000
_cell.length_b   1.000
_cell.length_c   1.000
_cell.angle_alpha   90.00
_cell.angle_beta   90.00
_cell.angle_gamma   90.00
#
_symmetry.space_group_name_H-M   'P 1'
#
loop_
_entity.id
_entity.type
_entity.pdbx_description
1 polymer ?
#
loop_
_entity_poly.entity_id
_entity_poly.type
_entity_poly.pdbx_seq_one_letter_code
_entity_poly.pdbx_strand_id
1 'polypeptide(L)'
;MGMVSLLAVSCGEKKVEEKTEPTAQEQTGMPAESTEATAGKNVITENEGKNPRDFKLFEDATVTDRLKKIAGDKYEELVKNFNVETPVVSEDGIYKVTGCKKDACPEFQTTILFDSKNDNFNVIIDENGKVTEFAEKDKINYTESLKSK
;
A
#
# COMPACT_ATOMS: atom_id res chain seq x y z
N MET A 1 10.99 -74.65 12.85
CA MET A 1 11.28 -74.29 12.09
C MET A 1 10.93 -73.03 11.67
N GLY A 2 10.91 -72.32 11.32
CA GLY A 2 10.76 -71.33 10.92
C GLY A 2 10.85 -70.11 10.65
N MET A 3 10.81 -69.35 10.34
CA MET A 3 10.97 -68.46 10.05
C MET A 3 10.91 -67.37 9.64
N VAL A 4 10.85 -66.71 9.50
CA VAL A 4 10.95 -65.81 9.19
C VAL A 4 10.96 -64.73 8.76
N SER A 5 10.88 -64.11 8.61
CA SER A 5 10.99 -63.19 8.29
C SER A 5 10.96 -62.11 7.93
N LEU A 6 10.92 -61.55 7.83
CA LEU A 6 10.97 -60.67 7.53
C LEU A 6 10.98 -59.59 7.19
N LEU A 7 10.94 -59.17 7.05
CA LEU A 7 11.02 -58.38 6.80
C LEU A 7 11.03 -57.30 6.47
N ALA A 8 10.99 -56.96 6.28
CA ALA A 8 11.00 -56.10 5.99
C ALA A 8 10.97 -54.99 5.76
N VAL A 9 10.93 -54.79 5.75
CA VAL A 9 10.92 -53.98 5.65
C VAL A 9 11.00 -52.90 5.32
N SER A 10 11.04 -52.77 5.10
CA SER A 10 11.11 -51.94 4.81
C SER A 10 11.09 -50.92 4.66
N CYS A 11 11.11 -50.70 4.58
CA CYS A 11 11.12 -49.86 4.36
C CYS A 11 11.00 -48.90 4.17
N GLY A 12 10.89 -48.76 3.95
CA GLY A 12 10.87 -47.94 3.66
C GLY A 12 10.80 -46.98 3.62
N GLU A 13 10.89 -47.06 3.67
CA GLU A 13 10.92 -46.26 3.55
C GLU A 13 10.82 -45.19 3.48
N LYS A 14 10.94 -45.40 3.40
CA LYS A 14 10.97 -44.59 3.26
C LYS A 14 10.87 -43.58 3.17
N LYS A 15 11.02 -43.76 2.98
CA LYS A 15 11.13 -42.93 2.79
C LYS A 15 10.80 -41.99 2.59
N VAL A 16 10.72 -42.22 2.39
CA VAL A 16 10.55 -41.44 2.14
C VAL A 16 10.31 -40.47 2.16
N GLU A 17 10.42 -40.70 2.17
CA GLU A 17 10.33 -39.88 2.10
C GLU A 17 10.30 -38.92 2.11
N GLU A 18 10.47 -39.15 2.09
CA GLU A 18 10.62 -38.39 2.12
C GLU A 18 10.59 -37.48 1.81
N LYS A 19 10.87 -37.53 1.49
CA LYS A 19 11.07 -36.79 1.09
C LYS A 19 10.60 -35.96 0.85
N THR A 20 10.57 -35.97 0.58
CA THR A 20 10.03 -35.37 0.19
C THR A 20 9.75 -34.34 0.51
N GLU A 21 9.58 -34.27 0.76
CA GLU A 21 9.41 -33.41 1.42
C GLU A 21 9.85 -32.19 1.36
N PRO A 22 10.47 -32.25 1.32
CA PRO A 22 11.23 -31.04 1.43
C PRO A 22 10.86 -30.04 0.41
N THR A 23 10.66 -30.49 -0.62
CA THR A 23 10.36 -29.64 -1.71
C THR A 23 9.31 -28.61 -1.40
N ALA A 24 8.31 -29.00 -0.73
CA ALA A 24 7.21 -28.10 -0.48
C ALA A 24 7.63 -26.84 0.21
N GLN A 25 8.57 -26.97 1.09
CA GLN A 25 8.95 -25.83 1.88
C GLN A 25 9.55 -24.72 1.07
N GLU A 26 10.34 -25.07 0.13
CA GLU A 26 11.03 -24.06 -0.63
C GLU A 26 10.09 -23.12 -1.30
N GLN A 27 9.05 -23.63 -1.86
CA GLN A 27 8.12 -22.80 -2.57
C GLN A 27 7.40 -21.85 -1.68
N THR A 28 7.13 -22.27 -0.49
CA THR A 28 6.43 -21.41 0.44
C THR A 28 7.20 -20.15 0.73
N GLY A 29 8.49 -20.27 0.87
CA GLY A 29 9.29 -19.10 1.18
C GLY A 29 9.20 -18.03 0.14
N MET A 30 9.14 -18.42 -1.09
CA MET A 30 9.16 -17.43 -2.17
C MET A 30 7.94 -16.52 -2.18
N PRO A 31 6.73 -17.02 -2.03
CA PRO A 31 5.59 -16.13 -1.99
C PRO A 31 5.66 -15.13 -0.86
N ALA A 32 6.18 -15.57 0.26
CA ALA A 32 6.29 -14.68 1.41
C ALA A 32 7.24 -13.53 1.13
N GLU A 33 8.32 -13.81 0.46
CA GLU A 33 9.28 -12.78 0.11
C GLU A 33 8.66 -11.75 -0.81
N SER A 34 7.92 -12.22 -1.77
CA SER A 34 7.28 -11.31 -2.71
C SER A 34 6.37 -10.33 -2.01
N THR A 35 5.63 -10.82 -1.05
CA THR A 35 4.70 -9.98 -0.32
C THR A 35 5.44 -8.90 0.45
N GLU A 36 6.54 -9.27 1.07
CA GLU A 36 7.31 -8.29 1.81
C GLU A 36 7.92 -7.24 0.92
N ALA A 37 8.37 -7.68 -0.25
CA ALA A 37 9.06 -6.77 -1.15
C ALA A 37 8.15 -5.64 -1.62
N THR A 38 6.85 -5.84 -1.63
CA THR A 38 5.92 -4.82 -2.09
C THR A 38 5.41 -3.96 -0.96
N ALA A 39 5.72 -4.30 0.28
CA ALA A 39 5.26 -3.51 1.41
C ALA A 39 5.80 -2.08 1.31
N GLY A 40 4.93 -1.11 1.51
CA GLY A 40 5.32 0.28 1.47
C GLY A 40 5.55 0.83 0.08
N LYS A 41 5.29 0.04 -0.96
CA LYS A 41 5.40 0.50 -2.34
C LYS A 41 4.04 0.57 -2.98
N ASN A 42 3.84 1.58 -3.80
CA ASN A 42 2.60 1.72 -4.57
C ASN A 42 2.83 2.75 -5.66
N VAL A 43 1.78 3.03 -6.42
CA VAL A 43 1.88 3.91 -7.57
C VAL A 43 2.33 5.33 -7.17
N ILE A 44 2.13 5.74 -5.93
CA ILE A 44 2.57 7.06 -5.47
C ILE A 44 4.09 7.06 -5.28
N THR A 45 4.62 6.05 -4.58
CA THR A 45 6.06 6.01 -4.30
C THR A 45 6.89 5.83 -5.57
N GLU A 46 6.30 5.24 -6.60
CA GLU A 46 7.02 4.99 -7.85
C GLU A 46 6.92 6.15 -8.84
N ASN A 47 6.18 7.18 -8.48
CA ASN A 47 5.96 8.31 -9.40
C ASN A 47 6.22 9.65 -8.74
N GLU A 48 7.21 9.70 -7.84
CA GLU A 48 7.61 10.97 -7.24
C GLU A 48 8.00 11.96 -8.33
N GLY A 49 7.56 13.18 -8.19
CA GLY A 49 7.83 14.24 -9.15
C GLY A 49 6.81 14.32 -10.28
N LYS A 50 5.89 13.37 -10.37
CA LYS A 50 4.86 13.38 -11.42
C LYS A 50 3.51 13.77 -10.86
N ASN A 51 2.65 14.28 -11.72
CA ASN A 51 1.29 14.62 -11.30
C ASN A 51 0.43 13.36 -11.21
N PRO A 52 -0.51 13.32 -10.28
CA PRO A 52 -1.40 12.17 -10.11
C PRO A 52 -2.09 11.70 -11.38
N ARG A 53 -2.47 12.61 -12.27
CA ARG A 53 -3.12 12.23 -13.52
C ARG A 53 -2.18 11.49 -14.47
N ASP A 54 -0.88 11.80 -14.42
CA ASP A 54 0.09 11.22 -15.34
C ASP A 54 0.27 9.73 -15.10
N PHE A 55 0.08 9.28 -13.85
CA PHE A 55 0.16 7.88 -13.51
C PHE A 55 -1.19 7.33 -13.03
N LYS A 56 -2.26 8.07 -13.32
CA LYS A 56 -3.63 7.61 -13.09
C LYS A 56 -3.88 7.14 -11.65
N LEU A 57 -3.53 7.99 -10.71
CA LEU A 57 -3.65 7.67 -9.28
C LEU A 57 -5.01 7.07 -8.90
N PHE A 58 -6.08 7.67 -9.39
CA PHE A 58 -7.44 7.24 -9.03
C PHE A 58 -7.95 6.08 -9.88
N GLU A 59 -7.09 5.49 -10.73
CA GLU A 59 -7.43 4.27 -11.44
C GLU A 59 -6.69 3.07 -10.85
N ASP A 60 -5.75 3.31 -9.94
CA ASP A 60 -5.00 2.23 -9.30
C ASP A 60 -5.81 1.65 -8.15
N ALA A 61 -6.24 0.40 -8.29
CA ALA A 61 -7.11 -0.23 -7.32
C ALA A 61 -6.46 -0.38 -5.94
N THR A 62 -5.14 -0.59 -5.89
CA THR A 62 -4.48 -0.80 -4.60
C THR A 62 -4.52 0.45 -3.74
N VAL A 63 -4.48 1.61 -4.36
CA VAL A 63 -4.56 2.88 -3.65
C VAL A 63 -6.00 3.29 -3.45
N THR A 64 -6.82 3.24 -4.51
CA THR A 64 -8.19 3.74 -4.42
C THR A 64 -9.06 2.96 -3.44
N ASP A 65 -8.87 1.64 -3.36
CA ASP A 65 -9.65 0.85 -2.41
C ASP A 65 -9.33 1.25 -0.96
N ARG A 66 -8.07 1.61 -0.70
CA ARG A 66 -7.69 2.07 0.63
C ARG A 66 -8.24 3.47 0.89
N LEU A 67 -8.13 4.36 -0.10
CA LEU A 67 -8.67 5.72 0.04
C LEU A 67 -10.18 5.72 0.23
N LYS A 68 -10.90 4.82 -0.44
CA LYS A 68 -12.35 4.69 -0.26
C LYS A 68 -12.69 4.27 1.17
N LYS A 69 -11.92 3.33 1.72
CA LYS A 69 -12.17 2.91 3.09
C LYS A 69 -11.90 4.02 4.09
N ILE A 70 -10.88 4.83 3.82
CA ILE A 70 -10.46 5.90 4.72
C ILE A 70 -11.45 7.06 4.67
N ALA A 71 -11.74 7.55 3.46
CA ALA A 71 -12.55 8.75 3.29
C ALA A 71 -14.05 8.48 3.28
N GLY A 72 -14.45 7.21 3.10
CA GLY A 72 -15.86 6.87 3.11
C GLY A 72 -16.67 7.67 2.12
N ASP A 73 -17.73 8.27 2.60
CA ASP A 73 -18.66 9.04 1.75
C ASP A 73 -18.00 10.24 1.09
N LYS A 74 -16.86 10.70 1.63
CA LYS A 74 -16.17 11.86 1.05
C LYS A 74 -15.31 11.48 -0.14
N TYR A 75 -15.11 10.19 -0.40
CA TYR A 75 -14.23 9.77 -1.48
C TYR A 75 -14.65 10.28 -2.85
N GLU A 76 -15.92 10.15 -3.18
CA GLU A 76 -16.40 10.58 -4.48
C GLU A 76 -16.24 12.09 -4.67
N GLU A 77 -16.50 12.85 -3.61
CA GLU A 77 -16.35 14.29 -3.66
C GLU A 77 -14.88 14.67 -3.80
N LEU A 78 -14.02 13.93 -3.12
CA LEU A 78 -12.59 14.14 -3.16
C LEU A 78 -12.09 13.98 -4.59
N VAL A 79 -12.44 12.85 -5.24
CA VAL A 79 -11.98 12.57 -6.60
C VAL A 79 -12.53 13.60 -7.57
N LYS A 80 -13.80 13.95 -7.43
CA LYS A 80 -14.45 14.92 -8.31
C LYS A 80 -13.78 16.28 -8.24
N ASN A 81 -13.26 16.63 -7.08
CA ASN A 81 -12.68 17.94 -6.86
C ASN A 81 -11.15 17.95 -6.92
N PHE A 82 -10.55 16.86 -7.35
CA PHE A 82 -9.10 16.77 -7.49
C PHE A 82 -8.70 17.17 -8.92
N ASN A 83 -8.91 18.44 -9.26
CA ASN A 83 -8.79 18.92 -10.64
C ASN A 83 -7.46 19.62 -10.92
N VAL A 84 -6.96 20.37 -9.97
CA VAL A 84 -5.66 21.06 -10.08
C VAL A 84 -4.74 20.35 -9.10
N GLU A 85 -3.69 19.76 -9.63
CA GLU A 85 -2.84 18.86 -8.87
C GLU A 85 -1.42 19.36 -8.76
N THR A 86 -0.73 18.95 -7.70
CA THR A 86 0.70 19.15 -7.58
C THR A 86 1.40 17.82 -7.78
N PRO A 87 2.66 17.85 -8.24
CA PRO A 87 3.44 16.63 -8.36
C PRO A 87 3.61 15.96 -6.99
N VAL A 88 3.82 14.66 -7.01
CA VAL A 88 4.14 13.91 -5.80
C VAL A 88 5.45 14.43 -5.24
N VAL A 89 5.47 14.78 -3.97
CA VAL A 89 6.69 15.17 -3.27
C VAL A 89 6.86 14.26 -2.07
N SER A 90 8.11 14.11 -1.62
CA SER A 90 8.35 13.28 -0.44
C SER A 90 9.42 13.89 0.46
N GLU A 91 9.45 13.37 1.68
CA GLU A 91 10.47 13.71 2.67
C GLU A 91 10.40 12.65 3.77
N ASP A 92 11.55 12.08 4.11
CA ASP A 92 11.68 11.09 5.19
C ASP A 92 10.77 9.87 5.06
N GLY A 93 10.40 9.52 3.81
CA GLY A 93 9.54 8.37 3.57
C GLY A 93 8.06 8.68 3.59
N ILE A 94 7.71 9.95 3.80
CA ILE A 94 6.32 10.42 3.71
C ILE A 94 6.14 11.03 2.33
N TYR A 95 5.18 10.53 1.59
CA TYR A 95 4.82 11.03 0.26
C TYR A 95 3.56 11.87 0.37
N LYS A 96 3.53 12.97 -0.37
CA LYS A 96 2.41 13.91 -0.33
C LYS A 96 1.93 14.20 -1.74
N VAL A 97 0.63 14.19 -1.90
CA VAL A 97 -0.05 14.55 -3.15
C VAL A 97 -1.17 15.50 -2.79
N THR A 98 -1.25 16.62 -3.50
CA THR A 98 -2.28 17.61 -3.22
C THR A 98 -3.06 17.90 -4.49
N GLY A 99 -4.35 18.04 -4.34
CA GLY A 99 -5.22 18.46 -5.43
C GLY A 99 -6.31 19.37 -4.89
N CYS A 100 -6.79 20.27 -5.73
CA CYS A 100 -7.86 21.17 -5.33
C CYS A 100 -8.89 21.30 -6.44
N LYS A 101 -10.05 21.81 -6.07
CA LYS A 101 -11.14 22.01 -6.99
C LYS A 101 -10.81 23.17 -7.92
N LYS A 102 -11.01 22.96 -9.21
CA LYS A 102 -10.77 24.00 -10.18
C LYS A 102 -11.62 25.24 -9.84
N ASP A 103 -11.00 26.38 -9.93
CA ASP A 103 -11.61 27.68 -9.65
C ASP A 103 -12.01 27.86 -8.18
N ALA A 104 -11.57 26.96 -7.31
CA ALA A 104 -11.84 27.05 -5.88
C ALA A 104 -10.62 26.54 -5.10
N CYS A 105 -9.42 26.81 -5.58
CA CYS A 105 -8.20 26.61 -4.82
C CYS A 105 -7.88 27.91 -4.11
N PRO A 106 -7.62 27.86 -2.82
CA PRO A 106 -7.52 26.69 -1.97
C PRO A 106 -8.78 26.39 -1.17
N GLU A 107 -9.93 27.00 -1.51
CA GLU A 107 -11.15 26.82 -0.71
C GLU A 107 -11.56 25.35 -0.61
N PHE A 108 -11.24 24.54 -1.62
CA PHE A 108 -11.47 23.11 -1.51
C PHE A 108 -10.20 22.39 -1.93
N GLN A 109 -9.50 21.85 -0.96
CA GLN A 109 -8.22 21.19 -1.20
C GLN A 109 -8.16 19.84 -0.50
N THR A 110 -7.57 18.86 -1.17
CA THR A 110 -7.34 17.54 -0.60
C THR A 110 -5.85 17.24 -0.60
N THR A 111 -5.36 16.75 0.51
CA THR A 111 -3.98 16.27 0.62
C THR A 111 -4.04 14.78 0.95
N ILE A 112 -3.34 13.99 0.17
CA ILE A 112 -3.18 12.55 0.42
C ILE A 112 -1.74 12.35 0.88
N LEU A 113 -1.59 11.73 2.03
CA LEU A 113 -0.28 11.39 2.58
C LEU A 113 -0.11 9.89 2.60
N PHE A 114 1.08 9.44 2.28
CA PHE A 114 1.42 8.03 2.39
C PHE A 114 2.75 7.87 3.12
N ASP A 115 2.72 7.18 4.23
CA ASP A 115 3.92 6.82 5.00
C ASP A 115 4.40 5.47 4.52
N SER A 116 5.48 5.46 3.75
CA SER A 116 5.99 4.23 3.16
C SER A 116 6.64 3.31 4.18
N LYS A 117 7.06 3.84 5.33
CA LYS A 117 7.70 3.03 6.37
C LYS A 117 6.69 2.23 7.16
N ASN A 118 5.50 2.81 7.36
CA ASN A 118 4.45 2.17 8.13
C ASN A 118 3.31 1.67 7.27
N ASP A 119 3.40 1.87 5.95
CA ASP A 119 2.38 1.47 5.00
C ASP A 119 1.01 1.99 5.44
N ASN A 120 0.91 3.31 5.54
CA ASN A 120 -0.25 3.97 6.14
C ASN A 120 -0.65 5.17 5.30
N PHE A 121 -1.95 5.32 5.05
CA PHE A 121 -2.50 6.46 4.33
C PHE A 121 -3.24 7.41 5.26
N ASN A 122 -3.15 8.70 4.97
CA ASN A 122 -4.02 9.71 5.57
C ASN A 122 -4.58 10.58 4.46
N VAL A 123 -5.80 11.06 4.65
CA VAL A 123 -6.47 11.96 3.73
C VAL A 123 -6.89 13.18 4.53
N ILE A 124 -6.55 14.36 4.04
CA ILE A 124 -6.89 15.62 4.68
C ILE A 124 -7.69 16.43 3.67
N ILE A 125 -8.89 16.81 4.05
CA ILE A 125 -9.76 17.62 3.20
C ILE A 125 -10.00 18.95 3.90
N ASP A 126 -9.69 20.03 3.19
CA ASP A 126 -9.93 21.38 3.66
C ASP A 126 -11.07 21.97 2.82
N GLU A 127 -12.17 22.30 3.48
CA GLU A 127 -13.32 22.92 2.83
C GLU A 127 -13.54 24.28 3.47
N ASN A 128 -13.04 25.31 2.83
CA ASN A 128 -13.18 26.69 3.32
C ASN A 128 -12.59 26.87 4.71
N GLY A 129 -11.46 26.24 4.97
CA GLY A 129 -10.80 26.33 6.26
C GLY A 129 -11.29 25.33 7.29
N LYS A 130 -12.27 24.50 6.91
CA LYS A 130 -12.73 23.44 7.79
C LYS A 130 -11.99 22.18 7.42
N VAL A 131 -11.01 21.83 8.21
CA VAL A 131 -10.14 20.68 7.94
C VAL A 131 -10.72 19.41 8.54
N THR A 132 -10.80 18.38 7.74
CA THR A 132 -11.19 17.03 8.18
C THR A 132 -10.06 16.07 7.83
N GLU A 133 -9.62 15.30 8.82
CA GLU A 133 -8.53 14.34 8.63
C GLU A 133 -9.06 12.93 8.80
N PHE A 134 -8.64 12.06 7.91
CA PHE A 134 -8.97 10.64 7.96
C PHE A 134 -7.67 9.86 7.96
N ALA A 135 -7.51 8.91 8.87
CA ALA A 135 -6.31 8.09 8.97
C ALA A 135 -6.68 6.63 8.80
N GLU A 136 -5.87 5.92 8.04
CA GLU A 136 -6.07 4.48 7.88
C GLU A 136 -5.65 3.73 9.13
N LYS A 137 -4.49 4.09 9.67
CA LYS A 137 -3.96 3.50 10.90
C LYS A 137 -3.77 4.60 11.92
N ASP A 138 -2.70 5.36 11.77
CA ASP A 138 -2.36 6.42 12.69
C ASP A 138 -2.17 7.73 11.93
N LYS A 139 -2.26 8.83 12.64
CA LYS A 139 -2.04 10.14 12.04
C LYS A 139 -0.57 10.26 11.62
N ILE A 140 -0.36 10.64 10.38
CA ILE A 140 0.98 10.85 9.85
C ILE A 140 1.44 12.26 10.21
N ASN A 141 2.58 12.32 10.90
CA ASN A 141 3.20 13.60 11.21
C ASN A 141 4.26 13.87 10.15
N TYR A 142 4.26 15.05 9.59
CA TYR A 142 5.19 15.42 8.53
C TYR A 142 5.72 16.84 8.77
N THR A 143 6.86 17.13 8.16
CA THR A 143 7.61 18.35 8.43
C THR A 143 6.94 19.59 7.84
N GLU A 144 7.30 20.74 8.36
CA GLU A 144 6.83 22.00 7.78
C GLU A 144 7.36 22.17 6.36
N SER A 145 8.55 21.62 6.11
CA SER A 145 9.13 21.61 4.77
C SER A 145 8.22 20.89 3.79
N LEU A 146 7.72 19.72 4.18
CA LEU A 146 6.85 18.95 3.30
C LEU A 146 5.46 19.61 3.19
N LYS A 147 5.02 20.30 4.23
CA LYS A 147 3.74 21.02 4.18
C LYS A 147 3.76 22.10 3.13
N SER A 148 4.88 22.77 2.99
CA SER A 148 4.98 23.91 2.09
C SER A 148 5.31 23.54 0.66
N LYS A 149 5.58 22.29 0.38
CA LYS A 149 5.78 21.81 -1.00
C LYS A 149 4.45 21.50 -1.66
#